data_b282cdb9ec8a2fa81520badf9edec46d
#
_entry.id   b282cdb9ec8a2fa81520badf9edec46d
#
_cell.length_a   1.000
_cell.length_b   1.000
_cell.length_c   1.000
_cell.angle_alpha   90.00
_cell.angle_beta   90.00
_cell.angle_gamma   90.00
#
_symmetry.space_group_name_H-M   'P 1'
#
loop_
_entity.id
_entity.type
_entity.pdbx_description
1 polymer ?
#
loop_
_entity_poly.entity_id
_entity_poly.type
_entity_poly.pdbx_seq_one_letter_code
_entity_poly.pdbx_strand_id
1 'polypeptide(L)'
;MERKPAVAVIFHHIGPYHHARLNAAADRLSVTGVEWSAKGYDAWGVAATPARYRKVSLFPEATDYYPDKAKLRRSFSSALEQTEPDAVAVNGWNNFGSVIAAHCCLRRGIPMVVMSESSRQDEPRAWWKEAIKRRIVGLYSAALVGGRRHVEYLVELGMPVDRIFRGYDVVDNNYFCERARQIRNSHLRQGYGGQAASEIRNVYGLPENYFLASARFIEKKNLPRLIAAYAEYRRRSEVRNQKSDVSEEKALWDLVLLGDGPLKTDLCRLISDLRLQEHVHLPGFKPYDELPVYYASANAFVHASTAEQWGLVVNEAIASGLPVIVSDRCGCAPELVNGNGFTFDPTNENELAARLLEMASLSDQERNHLADNSYRIAANFAPERYGEGLQRAANVAKGIPQRRYRAIDRALLVVTGSYTA
;
A
#
# COMPACT_ATOMS: atom_id res chain seq x y z
N MET A 1 6.35 35.25 10.31
CA MET A 1 6.00 33.83 10.06
C MET A 1 7.31 33.05 9.92
N GLU A 2 7.51 32.02 10.72
CA GLU A 2 8.66 31.13 10.57
C GLU A 2 8.62 30.44 9.20
N ARG A 3 9.77 30.37 8.53
CA ARG A 3 9.90 29.70 7.24
C ARG A 3 9.59 28.20 7.42
N LYS A 4 8.65 27.66 6.61
CA LYS A 4 8.42 26.21 6.58
C LYS A 4 9.72 25.48 6.26
N PRO A 5 10.07 24.38 6.96
CA PRO A 5 11.24 23.58 6.62
C PRO A 5 11.16 23.06 5.17
N ALA A 6 12.27 23.18 4.45
CA ALA A 6 12.38 22.67 3.07
C ALA A 6 12.76 21.18 3.10
N VAL A 7 11.95 20.31 2.52
CA VAL A 7 12.18 18.86 2.50
C VAL A 7 12.10 18.33 1.08
N ALA A 8 13.17 17.69 0.62
CA ALA A 8 13.15 16.90 -0.59
C ALA A 8 12.73 15.46 -0.27
N VAL A 9 11.71 14.96 -0.96
CA VAL A 9 11.16 13.60 -0.77
C VAL A 9 11.42 12.81 -2.04
N ILE A 10 12.10 11.67 -1.90
CA ILE A 10 12.58 10.90 -3.03
C ILE A 10 11.74 9.65 -3.21
N PHE A 11 11.24 9.47 -4.43
CA PHE A 11 10.56 8.26 -4.88
C PHE A 11 11.17 7.76 -6.19
N HIS A 12 10.95 6.50 -6.50
CA HIS A 12 11.27 5.97 -7.82
C HIS A 12 10.41 6.70 -8.88
N HIS A 13 9.12 6.76 -8.62
CA HIS A 13 8.11 7.43 -9.43
C HIS A 13 7.05 8.02 -8.50
N ILE A 14 6.48 9.17 -8.87
CA ILE A 14 5.40 9.82 -8.11
C ILE A 14 4.05 9.42 -8.74
N GLY A 15 3.49 8.31 -8.27
CA GLY A 15 2.13 7.88 -8.60
C GLY A 15 1.06 8.52 -7.69
N PRO A 16 -0.23 8.12 -7.85
CA PRO A 16 -1.36 8.75 -7.14
C PRO A 16 -1.19 8.82 -5.60
N TYR A 17 -0.73 7.75 -4.97
CA TYR A 17 -0.53 7.73 -3.50
C TYR A 17 0.58 8.70 -3.06
N HIS A 18 1.70 8.73 -3.80
CA HIS A 18 2.79 9.66 -3.52
C HIS A 18 2.34 11.11 -3.69
N HIS A 19 1.52 11.37 -4.72
CA HIS A 19 0.93 12.69 -4.97
C HIS A 19 0.07 13.14 -3.78
N ALA A 20 -0.85 12.30 -3.31
CA ALA A 20 -1.69 12.62 -2.15
C ALA A 20 -0.86 12.90 -0.89
N ARG A 21 0.16 12.07 -0.61
CA ARG A 21 1.10 12.25 0.51
C ARG A 21 1.87 13.57 0.42
N LEU A 22 2.41 13.90 -0.75
CA LEU A 22 3.18 15.14 -0.98
C LEU A 22 2.31 16.38 -0.91
N ASN A 23 1.07 16.31 -1.43
CA ASN A 23 0.10 17.40 -1.31
C ASN A 23 -0.26 17.70 0.16
N ALA A 24 -0.52 16.68 0.96
CA ALA A 24 -0.79 16.85 2.38
C ALA A 24 0.44 17.39 3.14
N ALA A 25 1.63 16.95 2.80
CA ALA A 25 2.86 17.45 3.41
C ALA A 25 3.13 18.94 3.07
N ALA A 26 2.70 19.42 1.91
CA ALA A 26 2.88 20.82 1.49
C ALA A 26 2.10 21.83 2.36
N ASP A 27 1.11 21.40 3.13
CA ASP A 27 0.44 22.26 4.12
C ASP A 27 1.39 22.65 5.26
N ARG A 28 2.36 21.81 5.58
CA ARG A 28 3.26 21.95 6.74
C ARG A 28 4.70 22.27 6.38
N LEU A 29 5.14 21.89 5.17
CA LEU A 29 6.52 21.92 4.71
C LEU A 29 6.63 22.61 3.34
N SER A 30 7.82 23.11 3.01
CA SER A 30 8.19 23.44 1.62
C SER A 30 8.68 22.15 0.96
N VAL A 31 7.78 21.44 0.26
CA VAL A 31 8.05 20.09 -0.26
C VAL A 31 8.55 20.13 -1.70
N THR A 32 9.66 19.42 -1.97
CA THR A 32 10.07 19.05 -3.32
C THR A 32 10.00 17.53 -3.48
N GLY A 33 9.07 17.04 -4.31
CA GLY A 33 9.02 15.63 -4.72
C GLY A 33 10.05 15.38 -5.82
N VAL A 34 11.01 14.51 -5.58
CA VAL A 34 12.05 14.12 -6.55
C VAL A 34 11.78 12.70 -7.01
N GLU A 35 11.56 12.52 -8.30
CA GLU A 35 11.42 11.19 -8.91
C GLU A 35 12.55 10.88 -9.88
N TRP A 36 12.88 9.59 -10.00
CA TRP A 36 13.93 9.15 -10.94
C TRP A 36 13.44 9.20 -12.39
N SER A 37 12.23 8.68 -12.64
CA SER A 37 11.64 8.57 -13.97
C SER A 37 10.20 9.08 -13.94
N ALA A 38 9.79 9.81 -14.98
CA ALA A 38 8.42 10.29 -15.15
C ALA A 38 7.56 9.34 -15.99
N LYS A 39 8.15 8.45 -16.81
CA LYS A 39 7.47 7.49 -17.67
C LYS A 39 7.46 6.09 -17.06
N GLY A 40 6.51 5.25 -17.46
CA GLY A 40 6.45 3.83 -17.04
C GLY A 40 5.31 3.49 -16.06
N TYR A 41 4.56 4.47 -15.59
CA TYR A 41 3.38 4.26 -14.72
C TYR A 41 2.10 4.93 -15.26
N ASP A 42 2.08 5.24 -16.55
CA ASP A 42 0.90 5.85 -17.22
C ASP A 42 -0.36 4.98 -17.08
N ALA A 43 -0.18 3.66 -16.92
CA ALA A 43 -1.26 2.71 -16.66
C ALA A 43 -1.95 2.91 -15.29
N TRP A 44 -1.32 3.60 -14.33
CA TRP A 44 -1.92 3.83 -13.00
C TRP A 44 -2.85 5.05 -12.95
N GLY A 45 -2.94 5.81 -14.04
CA GLY A 45 -3.74 7.02 -14.12
C GLY A 45 -3.04 8.26 -13.55
N VAL A 46 -3.62 9.43 -13.85
CA VAL A 46 -3.12 10.74 -13.42
C VAL A 46 -3.79 11.11 -12.10
N ALA A 47 -3.03 11.75 -11.20
CA ALA A 47 -3.58 12.30 -9.97
C ALA A 47 -4.68 13.33 -10.27
N ALA A 48 -5.83 13.20 -9.61
CA ALA A 48 -7.01 14.01 -9.87
C ALA A 48 -6.89 15.49 -9.42
N THR A 49 -5.87 15.83 -8.60
CA THR A 49 -5.70 17.16 -8.00
C THR A 49 -4.40 17.82 -8.44
N PRO A 50 -4.35 19.17 -8.54
CA PRO A 50 -3.11 19.89 -8.82
C PRO A 50 -2.04 19.66 -7.74
N ALA A 51 -0.77 19.63 -8.16
CA ALA A 51 0.35 19.52 -7.24
C ALA A 51 0.55 20.83 -6.45
N ARG A 52 0.58 20.74 -5.12
CA ARG A 52 0.90 21.84 -4.19
C ARG A 52 2.36 21.81 -3.73
N TYR A 53 3.15 20.94 -4.30
CA TYR A 53 4.58 20.75 -4.07
C TYR A 53 5.36 20.96 -5.37
N ARG A 54 6.65 21.28 -5.26
CA ARG A 54 7.54 21.32 -6.41
C ARG A 54 7.88 19.89 -6.86
N LYS A 55 7.69 19.58 -8.15
CA LYS A 55 8.08 18.29 -8.74
C LYS A 55 9.40 18.44 -9.51
N VAL A 56 10.33 17.52 -9.29
CA VAL A 56 11.60 17.41 -10.03
C VAL A 56 11.75 15.98 -10.53
N SER A 57 11.72 15.81 -11.85
CA SER A 57 11.98 14.52 -12.50
C SER A 57 13.43 14.51 -13.00
N LEU A 58 14.24 13.56 -12.51
CA LEU A 58 15.66 13.50 -12.87
C LEU A 58 15.89 13.05 -14.32
N PHE A 59 15.01 12.16 -14.80
CA PHE A 59 15.04 11.62 -16.17
C PHE A 59 13.62 11.57 -16.74
N PRO A 60 13.07 12.72 -17.18
CA PRO A 60 11.66 12.83 -17.58
C PRO A 60 11.31 11.96 -18.80
N GLU A 61 12.30 11.64 -19.66
CA GLU A 61 12.08 10.83 -20.87
C GLU A 61 12.37 9.34 -20.68
N ALA A 62 12.92 8.92 -19.54
CA ALA A 62 13.26 7.52 -19.31
C ALA A 62 11.99 6.71 -18.95
N THR A 63 11.78 5.62 -19.66
CA THR A 63 10.76 4.60 -19.34
C THR A 63 11.30 3.57 -18.36
N ASP A 64 12.62 3.30 -18.41
CA ASP A 64 13.33 2.36 -17.56
C ASP A 64 14.30 3.04 -16.61
N TYR A 65 14.46 2.45 -15.46
CA TYR A 65 15.04 3.01 -14.26
C TYR A 65 16.57 3.04 -14.21
N TYR A 66 17.31 2.47 -15.14
CA TYR A 66 18.76 2.28 -14.97
C TYR A 66 19.61 3.29 -15.76
N PRO A 67 19.62 4.59 -15.39
CA PRO A 67 20.68 5.44 -15.87
C PRO A 67 22.02 4.98 -15.26
N ASP A 68 23.11 5.24 -16.00
CA ASP A 68 24.47 5.13 -15.47
C ASP A 68 24.56 5.74 -14.06
N LYS A 69 25.19 5.00 -13.12
CA LYS A 69 25.42 5.41 -11.73
C LYS A 69 26.00 6.81 -11.59
N ALA A 70 26.93 7.18 -12.47
CA ALA A 70 27.53 8.50 -12.47
C ALA A 70 26.56 9.59 -12.94
N LYS A 71 25.72 9.28 -13.93
CA LYS A 71 24.67 10.19 -14.41
C LYS A 71 23.61 10.44 -13.32
N LEU A 72 23.11 9.38 -12.66
CA LEU A 72 22.16 9.50 -11.58
C LEU A 72 22.71 10.33 -10.41
N ARG A 73 23.96 10.08 -10.02
CA ARG A 73 24.64 10.85 -8.96
C ARG A 73 24.76 12.33 -9.32
N ARG A 74 25.11 12.66 -10.57
CA ARG A 74 25.20 14.06 -11.03
C ARG A 74 23.85 14.74 -11.02
N SER A 75 22.82 14.11 -11.59
CA SER A 75 21.47 14.67 -11.65
C SER A 75 20.89 14.88 -10.26
N PHE A 76 21.06 13.91 -9.35
CA PHE A 76 20.60 14.05 -7.97
C PHE A 76 21.36 15.14 -7.21
N SER A 77 22.68 15.23 -7.41
CA SER A 77 23.50 16.30 -6.83
C SER A 77 23.04 17.70 -7.28
N SER A 78 22.74 17.85 -8.56
CA SER A 78 22.20 19.10 -9.12
C SER A 78 20.81 19.42 -8.55
N ALA A 79 19.95 18.43 -8.38
CA ALA A 79 18.64 18.63 -7.76
C ALA A 79 18.76 19.11 -6.30
N LEU A 80 19.69 18.56 -5.53
CA LEU A 80 19.96 19.03 -4.15
C LEU A 80 20.48 20.47 -4.12
N GLU A 81 21.34 20.86 -5.06
CA GLU A 81 21.86 22.24 -5.18
C GLU A 81 20.75 23.23 -5.54
N GLN A 82 19.84 22.84 -6.42
CA GLN A 82 18.73 23.70 -6.86
C GLN A 82 17.61 23.84 -5.83
N THR A 83 17.47 22.87 -4.93
CA THR A 83 16.36 22.82 -3.96
C THR A 83 16.78 23.20 -2.54
N GLU A 84 18.07 23.15 -2.23
CA GLU A 84 18.67 23.47 -0.93
C GLU A 84 17.83 22.96 0.25
N PRO A 85 17.55 21.65 0.34
CA PRO A 85 16.65 21.12 1.35
C PRO A 85 17.30 21.12 2.74
N ASP A 86 16.51 21.47 3.76
CA ASP A 86 16.89 21.33 5.17
C ASP A 86 17.03 19.85 5.59
N ALA A 87 16.30 18.94 4.94
CA ALA A 87 16.38 17.50 5.13
C ALA A 87 15.92 16.76 3.86
N VAL A 88 16.39 15.52 3.70
CA VAL A 88 15.98 14.64 2.58
C VAL A 88 15.32 13.38 3.11
N ALA A 89 14.09 13.11 2.68
CA ALA A 89 13.39 11.85 2.95
C ALA A 89 13.67 10.85 1.82
N VAL A 90 14.28 9.72 2.16
CA VAL A 90 14.77 8.70 1.22
C VAL A 90 13.91 7.44 1.31
N ASN A 91 13.43 6.96 0.17
CA ASN A 91 12.61 5.76 0.08
C ASN A 91 13.44 4.48 0.24
N GLY A 92 13.46 3.92 1.43
CA GLY A 92 14.22 2.72 1.79
C GLY A 92 15.74 2.94 1.91
N TRP A 93 16.47 1.85 2.03
CA TRP A 93 17.93 1.87 2.19
C TRP A 93 18.66 0.83 1.32
N ASN A 94 17.96 0.00 0.55
CA ASN A 94 18.52 -1.14 -0.19
C ASN A 94 18.41 -1.01 -1.71
N ASN A 95 17.62 -0.08 -2.23
CA ASN A 95 17.57 0.12 -3.67
C ASN A 95 18.70 1.08 -4.12
N PHE A 96 19.13 0.90 -5.34
CA PHE A 96 20.24 1.63 -5.94
C PHE A 96 20.09 3.17 -5.86
N GLY A 97 18.89 3.68 -6.18
CA GLY A 97 18.62 5.12 -6.13
C GLY A 97 18.71 5.68 -4.71
N SER A 98 18.16 4.98 -3.71
CA SER A 98 18.23 5.37 -2.30
C SER A 98 19.67 5.40 -1.79
N VAL A 99 20.49 4.43 -2.21
CA VAL A 99 21.92 4.38 -1.86
C VAL A 99 22.69 5.59 -2.43
N ILE A 100 22.43 5.97 -3.69
CA ILE A 100 23.03 7.15 -4.30
C ILE A 100 22.56 8.42 -3.61
N ALA A 101 21.27 8.52 -3.31
CA ALA A 101 20.71 9.65 -2.58
C ALA A 101 21.39 9.83 -1.22
N ALA A 102 21.48 8.73 -0.43
CA ALA A 102 22.16 8.74 0.86
C ALA A 102 23.63 9.17 0.74
N HIS A 103 24.36 8.65 -0.27
CA HIS A 103 25.74 9.06 -0.54
C HIS A 103 25.87 10.57 -0.81
N CYS A 104 24.99 11.13 -1.65
CA CYS A 104 25.01 12.55 -1.97
C CYS A 104 24.68 13.43 -0.76
N CYS A 105 23.69 13.05 0.06
CA CYS A 105 23.32 13.77 1.28
C CYS A 105 24.46 13.74 2.30
N LEU A 106 25.06 12.57 2.57
CA LEU A 106 26.20 12.43 3.50
C LEU A 106 27.41 13.27 3.12
N ARG A 107 27.71 13.37 1.83
CA ARG A 107 28.80 14.23 1.34
C ARG A 107 28.56 15.72 1.54
N ARG A 108 27.30 16.14 1.59
CA ARG A 108 26.88 17.53 1.77
C ARG A 108 26.53 17.88 3.22
N GLY A 109 26.52 16.89 4.12
CA GLY A 109 26.06 17.08 5.48
C GLY A 109 24.56 17.38 5.59
N ILE A 110 23.75 16.92 4.62
CA ILE A 110 22.30 17.10 4.66
C ILE A 110 21.67 15.97 5.49
N PRO A 111 20.88 16.28 6.53
CA PRO A 111 20.21 15.27 7.35
C PRO A 111 19.20 14.45 6.56
N MET A 112 19.12 13.15 6.86
CA MET A 112 18.26 12.22 6.15
C MET A 112 17.21 11.60 7.05
N VAL A 113 15.99 11.46 6.50
CA VAL A 113 14.90 10.66 7.04
C VAL A 113 14.75 9.42 6.18
N VAL A 114 14.82 8.21 6.75
CA VAL A 114 14.49 7.01 6.00
C VAL A 114 12.98 6.77 6.01
N MET A 115 12.38 6.56 4.84
CA MET A 115 11.00 6.09 4.70
C MET A 115 11.04 4.59 4.46
N SER A 116 10.42 3.78 5.32
CA SER A 116 10.56 2.33 5.26
C SER A 116 9.29 1.58 5.62
N GLU A 117 9.01 0.55 4.82
CA GLU A 117 7.97 -0.46 5.06
C GLU A 117 8.57 -1.82 5.47
N SER A 118 9.89 -1.87 5.77
CA SER A 118 10.53 -3.13 6.15
C SER A 118 10.15 -3.56 7.55
N SER A 119 9.82 -4.83 7.70
CA SER A 119 9.51 -5.49 8.96
C SER A 119 10.36 -6.74 9.17
N ARG A 120 10.39 -7.26 10.39
CA ARG A 120 11.12 -8.50 10.70
C ARG A 120 10.58 -9.72 9.90
N GLN A 121 9.33 -9.67 9.48
CA GLN A 121 8.60 -10.80 8.87
C GLN A 121 8.75 -10.86 7.33
N ASP A 122 9.37 -9.88 6.69
CA ASP A 122 9.42 -9.77 5.22
C ASP A 122 10.20 -10.89 4.55
N GLU A 123 11.27 -11.36 5.21
CA GLU A 123 12.19 -12.37 4.69
C GLU A 123 12.92 -13.12 5.83
N PRO A 124 13.48 -14.32 5.59
CA PRO A 124 14.36 -14.98 6.53
C PRO A 124 15.57 -14.10 6.88
N ARG A 125 15.93 -14.04 8.16
CA ARG A 125 16.99 -13.16 8.66
C ARG A 125 18.34 -13.87 8.75
N ALA A 126 19.39 -13.22 8.20
CA ALA A 126 20.78 -13.65 8.38
C ALA A 126 21.50 -12.57 9.21
N TRP A 127 22.21 -12.97 10.26
CA TRP A 127 22.85 -12.06 11.22
C TRP A 127 23.77 -11.04 10.54
N TRP A 128 24.51 -11.44 9.51
CA TRP A 128 25.42 -10.54 8.78
C TRP A 128 24.67 -9.49 7.94
N LYS A 129 23.51 -9.88 7.35
CA LYS A 129 22.65 -8.91 6.65
C LYS A 129 22.10 -7.89 7.63
N GLU A 130 21.65 -8.32 8.80
CA GLU A 130 21.14 -7.42 9.84
C GLU A 130 22.24 -6.48 10.37
N ALA A 131 23.48 -6.94 10.52
CA ALA A 131 24.61 -6.10 10.89
C ALA A 131 24.88 -4.99 9.83
N ILE A 132 24.79 -5.33 8.55
CA ILE A 132 24.89 -4.33 7.46
C ILE A 132 23.73 -3.34 7.52
N LYS A 133 22.49 -3.81 7.64
CA LYS A 133 21.29 -2.97 7.74
C LYS A 133 21.38 -2.02 8.94
N ARG A 134 21.78 -2.52 10.10
CA ARG A 134 22.00 -1.71 11.32
C ARG A 134 22.96 -0.56 11.06
N ARG A 135 24.06 -0.82 10.36
CA ARG A 135 25.02 0.21 10.05
C ARG A 135 24.47 1.23 9.06
N ILE A 136 23.72 0.80 8.05
CA ILE A 136 23.11 1.69 7.04
C ILE A 136 22.01 2.54 7.70
N VAL A 137 21.12 1.94 8.50
CA VAL A 137 20.07 2.66 9.24
C VAL A 137 20.70 3.72 10.17
N GLY A 138 21.85 3.40 10.79
CA GLY A 138 22.61 4.35 11.60
C GLY A 138 23.17 5.56 10.86
N LEU A 139 23.05 5.65 9.52
CA LEU A 139 23.41 6.84 8.73
C LEU A 139 22.25 7.84 8.62
N TYR A 140 21.05 7.42 8.94
CA TYR A 140 19.87 8.28 8.94
C TYR A 140 19.63 8.91 10.30
N SER A 141 19.18 10.15 10.30
CA SER A 141 18.91 10.92 11.53
C SER A 141 17.55 10.59 12.14
N ALA A 142 16.55 10.28 11.31
CA ALA A 142 15.20 9.92 11.71
C ALA A 142 14.57 8.94 10.72
N ALA A 143 13.38 8.43 11.03
CA ALA A 143 12.60 7.56 10.16
C ALA A 143 11.12 7.96 10.11
N LEU A 144 10.48 7.65 8.97
CA LEU A 144 9.04 7.69 8.77
C LEU A 144 8.58 6.31 8.28
N VAL A 145 7.69 5.66 9.01
CA VAL A 145 7.28 4.27 8.77
C VAL A 145 5.76 4.10 8.76
N GLY A 146 5.27 2.95 8.25
CA GLY A 146 3.85 2.63 8.20
C GLY A 146 3.25 2.41 9.59
N GLY A 147 3.67 1.36 10.29
CA GLY A 147 3.05 0.91 11.53
C GLY A 147 4.00 0.36 12.58
N ARG A 148 3.43 -0.29 13.60
CA ARG A 148 4.15 -0.78 14.77
C ARG A 148 5.27 -1.77 14.43
N ARG A 149 5.02 -2.73 13.56
CA ARG A 149 6.04 -3.73 13.15
C ARG A 149 7.28 -3.10 12.53
N HIS A 150 7.12 -2.00 11.81
CA HIS A 150 8.23 -1.26 11.20
C HIS A 150 9.00 -0.45 12.25
N VAL A 151 8.29 0.12 13.24
CA VAL A 151 8.95 0.77 14.41
C VAL A 151 9.79 -0.25 15.15
N GLU A 152 9.22 -1.40 15.52
CA GLU A 152 9.89 -2.47 16.24
C GLU A 152 11.18 -2.92 15.50
N TYR A 153 11.06 -3.10 14.18
CA TYR A 153 12.21 -3.52 13.37
C TYR A 153 13.31 -2.46 13.29
N LEU A 154 12.98 -1.18 13.14
CA LEU A 154 14.00 -0.13 13.14
C LEU A 154 14.66 0.04 14.52
N VAL A 155 13.93 -0.17 15.61
CA VAL A 155 14.50 -0.22 16.97
C VAL A 155 15.47 -1.40 17.10
N GLU A 156 15.14 -2.58 16.60
CA GLU A 156 16.06 -3.73 16.53
C GLU A 156 17.32 -3.41 15.71
N LEU A 157 17.20 -2.61 14.64
CA LEU A 157 18.31 -2.13 13.85
C LEU A 157 19.10 -0.98 14.51
N GLY A 158 18.68 -0.56 15.71
CA GLY A 158 19.41 0.37 16.56
C GLY A 158 19.04 1.84 16.38
N MET A 159 17.93 2.18 15.72
CA MET A 159 17.40 3.54 15.69
C MET A 159 16.65 3.84 17.00
N PRO A 160 16.95 4.94 17.70
CA PRO A 160 16.18 5.35 18.88
C PRO A 160 14.70 5.58 18.55
N VAL A 161 13.81 5.12 19.42
CA VAL A 161 12.35 5.17 19.19
C VAL A 161 11.81 6.59 19.05
N ASP A 162 12.41 7.57 19.72
CA ASP A 162 12.08 8.99 19.65
C ASP A 162 12.41 9.65 18.31
N ARG A 163 13.13 8.94 17.43
CA ARG A 163 13.46 9.35 16.05
C ARG A 163 12.63 8.64 14.99
N ILE A 164 11.68 7.79 15.39
CA ILE A 164 10.84 7.01 14.47
C ILE A 164 9.41 7.54 14.52
N PHE A 165 8.92 7.98 13.38
CA PHE A 165 7.56 8.53 13.22
C PHE A 165 6.72 7.65 12.32
N ARG A 166 5.39 7.65 12.54
CA ARG A 166 4.43 6.89 11.73
C ARG A 166 3.71 7.78 10.74
N GLY A 167 3.05 7.15 9.75
CA GLY A 167 2.22 7.82 8.75
C GLY A 167 2.75 7.69 7.32
N TYR A 168 3.72 6.78 7.08
CA TYR A 168 4.25 6.60 5.73
C TYR A 168 3.20 5.99 4.79
N ASP A 169 2.50 4.95 5.24
CA ASP A 169 1.61 4.15 4.39
C ASP A 169 0.16 4.62 4.49
N VAL A 170 -0.17 5.57 3.64
CA VAL A 170 -1.51 6.16 3.51
C VAL A 170 -1.89 6.30 2.03
N VAL A 171 -3.18 6.33 1.73
CA VAL A 171 -3.76 6.56 0.40
C VAL A 171 -4.63 7.81 0.42
N ASP A 172 -5.13 8.25 -0.74
CA ASP A 172 -6.11 9.33 -0.80
C ASP A 172 -7.48 8.84 -0.30
N ASN A 173 -7.67 8.88 1.01
CA ASN A 173 -8.90 8.39 1.64
C ASN A 173 -10.13 9.18 1.19
N ASN A 174 -10.00 10.49 0.95
CA ASN A 174 -11.10 11.32 0.49
C ASN A 174 -11.56 10.87 -0.90
N TYR A 175 -10.60 10.62 -1.80
CA TYR A 175 -10.90 10.11 -3.14
C TYR A 175 -11.70 8.82 -3.10
N PHE A 176 -11.22 7.79 -2.36
CA PHE A 176 -11.91 6.50 -2.27
C PHE A 176 -13.26 6.61 -1.57
N CYS A 177 -13.33 7.35 -0.46
CA CYS A 177 -14.56 7.55 0.32
C CYS A 177 -15.64 8.27 -0.50
N GLU A 178 -15.29 9.41 -1.12
CA GLU A 178 -16.24 10.22 -1.87
C GLU A 178 -16.74 9.49 -3.12
N ARG A 179 -15.82 8.85 -3.88
CA ARG A 179 -16.18 8.07 -5.06
C ARG A 179 -17.05 6.87 -4.70
N ALA A 180 -16.69 6.11 -3.67
CA ALA A 180 -17.51 4.98 -3.23
C ALA A 180 -18.91 5.43 -2.78
N ARG A 181 -19.01 6.54 -2.03
CA ARG A 181 -20.31 7.11 -1.63
C ARG A 181 -21.11 7.62 -2.83
N GLN A 182 -20.49 8.31 -3.79
CA GLN A 182 -21.15 8.77 -5.01
C GLN A 182 -21.74 7.58 -5.79
N ILE A 183 -20.97 6.51 -5.97
CA ILE A 183 -21.40 5.30 -6.65
C ILE A 183 -22.56 4.66 -5.89
N ARG A 184 -22.49 4.47 -4.58
CA ARG A 184 -23.58 3.91 -3.77
C ARG A 184 -24.81 4.82 -3.73
N ASN A 185 -24.65 6.15 -3.65
CA ASN A 185 -25.76 7.10 -3.57
C ASN A 185 -26.39 7.43 -4.93
N SER A 186 -25.73 7.22 -6.06
CA SER A 186 -26.36 7.31 -7.38
C SER A 186 -27.54 6.33 -7.50
N HIS A 187 -27.52 5.27 -6.70
CA HIS A 187 -28.57 4.28 -6.55
C HIS A 187 -29.81 4.81 -5.83
N LEU A 188 -29.65 5.82 -4.92
CA LEU A 188 -30.75 6.32 -4.08
C LEU A 188 -31.50 7.53 -4.69
N ARG A 189 -30.84 8.31 -5.57
CA ARG A 189 -31.39 9.58 -6.09
C ARG A 189 -32.40 9.46 -7.23
N GLN A 190 -32.48 8.30 -7.90
CA GLN A 190 -33.35 8.17 -9.08
C GLN A 190 -34.72 7.53 -8.81
N GLY A 191 -35.15 7.38 -7.56
CA GLY A 191 -36.50 6.85 -7.24
C GLY A 191 -36.80 5.41 -7.72
N TYR A 192 -35.87 4.81 -8.45
CA TYR A 192 -35.88 3.45 -8.96
C TYR A 192 -34.70 2.67 -8.34
N GLY A 193 -34.77 2.44 -7.06
CA GLY A 193 -33.67 1.99 -6.18
C GLY A 193 -32.93 0.68 -6.54
N GLY A 194 -33.22 0.08 -7.67
CA GLY A 194 -32.52 -1.12 -8.15
C GLY A 194 -31.83 -0.94 -9.51
N GLN A 195 -32.30 -0.04 -10.37
CA GLN A 195 -31.86 0.02 -11.77
C GLN A 195 -30.43 0.59 -11.95
N ALA A 196 -30.08 1.65 -11.25
CA ALA A 196 -28.75 2.28 -11.43
C ALA A 196 -27.60 1.41 -10.85
N ALA A 197 -27.86 0.65 -9.77
CA ALA A 197 -26.88 -0.32 -9.24
C ALA A 197 -26.66 -1.47 -10.23
N SER A 198 -27.74 -1.98 -10.80
CA SER A 198 -27.66 -3.03 -11.81
C SER A 198 -26.99 -2.53 -13.09
N GLU A 199 -27.18 -1.28 -13.49
CA GLU A 199 -26.54 -0.69 -14.67
C GLU A 199 -25.03 -0.62 -14.53
N ILE A 200 -24.49 -0.11 -13.39
CA ILE A 200 -23.04 -0.06 -13.16
C ILE A 200 -22.46 -1.48 -13.12
N ARG A 201 -23.10 -2.41 -12.37
CA ARG A 201 -22.66 -3.80 -12.33
C ARG A 201 -22.68 -4.44 -13.72
N ASN A 202 -23.71 -4.20 -14.51
CA ASN A 202 -23.81 -4.71 -15.87
C ASN A 202 -22.71 -4.14 -16.78
N VAL A 203 -22.43 -2.83 -16.70
CA VAL A 203 -21.35 -2.20 -17.49
C VAL A 203 -19.99 -2.79 -17.17
N TYR A 204 -19.73 -3.09 -15.88
CA TYR A 204 -18.45 -3.63 -15.43
C TYR A 204 -18.44 -5.16 -15.31
N GLY A 205 -19.54 -5.84 -15.63
CA GLY A 205 -19.69 -7.30 -15.53
C GLY A 205 -19.50 -7.80 -14.09
N LEU A 206 -20.01 -7.06 -13.10
CA LEU A 206 -19.83 -7.40 -11.68
C LEU A 206 -21.00 -8.22 -11.14
N PRO A 207 -20.72 -9.24 -10.30
CA PRO A 207 -21.75 -9.99 -9.59
C PRO A 207 -22.53 -9.10 -8.60
N GLU A 208 -23.69 -9.58 -8.20
CA GLU A 208 -24.51 -8.87 -7.20
C GLU A 208 -23.83 -8.82 -5.83
N ASN A 209 -23.30 -9.97 -5.40
CA ASN A 209 -22.58 -10.09 -4.14
C ASN A 209 -21.22 -10.72 -4.38
N TYR A 210 -20.14 -10.09 -3.89
CA TYR A 210 -18.81 -10.64 -4.08
C TYR A 210 -17.80 -10.20 -3.03
N PHE A 211 -16.81 -11.07 -2.84
CA PHE A 211 -15.53 -10.74 -2.23
C PHE A 211 -14.62 -10.11 -3.27
N LEU A 212 -14.00 -9.01 -2.94
CA LEU A 212 -13.00 -8.35 -3.78
C LEU A 212 -11.58 -8.65 -3.28
N ALA A 213 -10.68 -9.03 -4.17
CA ALA A 213 -9.25 -9.00 -3.91
C ALA A 213 -8.55 -8.22 -5.03
N SER A 214 -7.53 -7.43 -4.68
CA SER A 214 -6.72 -6.65 -5.61
C SER A 214 -5.25 -6.89 -5.35
N ALA A 215 -4.53 -7.44 -6.34
CA ALA A 215 -3.12 -7.81 -6.19
C ALA A 215 -2.43 -8.05 -7.54
N ARG A 216 -1.10 -7.94 -7.57
CA ARG A 216 -0.30 -8.55 -8.64
C ARG A 216 -0.38 -10.07 -8.55
N PHE A 217 -0.49 -10.78 -9.66
CA PHE A 217 -0.59 -12.24 -9.68
C PHE A 217 0.80 -12.88 -9.55
N ILE A 218 1.36 -12.84 -8.34
CA ILE A 218 2.66 -13.37 -7.94
C ILE A 218 2.52 -14.23 -6.69
N GLU A 219 3.46 -15.15 -6.46
CA GLU A 219 3.41 -16.16 -5.39
C GLU A 219 3.08 -15.61 -4.00
N LYS A 220 3.77 -14.54 -3.58
CA LYS A 220 3.55 -13.97 -2.24
C LYS A 220 2.15 -13.43 -1.99
N LYS A 221 1.37 -13.19 -3.06
CA LYS A 221 -0.04 -12.75 -2.95
C LYS A 221 -1.00 -13.90 -2.67
N ASN A 222 -0.53 -15.14 -2.79
CA ASN A 222 -1.19 -16.36 -2.31
C ASN A 222 -2.58 -16.60 -2.93
N LEU A 223 -2.78 -16.12 -4.16
CA LEU A 223 -4.06 -16.23 -4.85
C LEU A 223 -4.51 -17.68 -5.11
N PRO A 224 -3.62 -18.65 -5.37
CA PRO A 224 -4.03 -20.05 -5.49
C PRO A 224 -4.73 -20.55 -4.23
N ARG A 225 -4.19 -20.25 -3.03
CA ARG A 225 -4.83 -20.66 -1.77
C ARG A 225 -6.12 -19.88 -1.48
N LEU A 226 -6.21 -18.61 -1.89
CA LEU A 226 -7.46 -17.87 -1.81
C LEU A 226 -8.56 -18.53 -2.65
N ILE A 227 -8.24 -18.98 -3.87
CA ILE A 227 -9.20 -19.67 -4.75
C ILE A 227 -9.58 -21.03 -4.16
N ALA A 228 -8.65 -21.79 -3.62
CA ALA A 228 -8.94 -23.07 -2.95
C ALA A 228 -9.84 -22.89 -1.71
N ALA A 229 -9.52 -21.90 -0.86
CA ALA A 229 -10.35 -21.55 0.30
C ALA A 229 -11.75 -21.07 -0.13
N TYR A 230 -11.86 -20.37 -1.25
CA TYR A 230 -13.13 -19.95 -1.81
C TYR A 230 -13.95 -21.14 -2.30
N ALA A 231 -13.34 -22.15 -2.94
CA ALA A 231 -14.00 -23.40 -3.29
C ALA A 231 -14.58 -24.11 -2.05
N GLU A 232 -13.80 -24.17 -0.98
CA GLU A 232 -14.23 -24.76 0.29
C GLU A 232 -15.33 -23.94 0.97
N TYR A 233 -15.29 -22.60 0.91
CA TYR A 233 -16.39 -21.73 1.34
C TYR A 233 -17.69 -22.07 0.61
N ARG A 234 -17.66 -22.19 -0.71
CA ARG A 234 -18.86 -22.54 -1.49
C ARG A 234 -19.41 -23.89 -1.09
N ARG A 235 -18.56 -24.92 -1.01
CA ARG A 235 -18.95 -26.28 -0.58
C ARG A 235 -19.62 -26.27 0.81
N ARG A 236 -19.06 -25.54 1.78
CA ARG A 236 -19.65 -25.42 3.13
C ARG A 236 -20.99 -24.70 3.12
N SER A 237 -21.11 -23.68 2.31
CA SER A 237 -22.34 -22.90 2.18
C SER A 237 -23.47 -23.72 1.56
N GLU A 238 -23.18 -24.50 0.51
CA GLU A 238 -24.14 -25.40 -0.13
C GLU A 238 -24.66 -26.47 0.85
N VAL A 239 -23.76 -27.11 1.61
CA VAL A 239 -24.14 -28.07 2.65
C VAL A 239 -24.99 -27.43 3.75
N ARG A 240 -24.70 -26.19 4.12
CA ARG A 240 -25.48 -25.45 5.10
C ARG A 240 -26.88 -25.12 4.58
N ASN A 241 -27.01 -24.65 3.36
CA ASN A 241 -28.30 -24.33 2.73
C ASN A 241 -29.18 -25.57 2.60
N GLN A 242 -28.61 -26.74 2.23
CA GLN A 242 -29.36 -28.01 2.15
C GLN A 242 -29.88 -28.52 3.50
N LYS A 243 -29.27 -28.14 4.61
CA LYS A 243 -29.67 -28.54 5.98
C LYS A 243 -30.58 -27.55 6.68
N SER A 244 -30.81 -26.39 6.11
CA SER A 244 -31.61 -25.32 6.69
C SER A 244 -33.07 -25.50 6.22
N ASP A 245 -34.00 -25.73 7.17
CA ASP A 245 -35.44 -25.70 6.93
C ASP A 245 -35.99 -24.27 6.70
N VAL A 246 -35.12 -23.27 6.65
CA VAL A 246 -35.48 -21.87 6.47
C VAL A 246 -35.54 -21.56 4.98
N SER A 247 -36.69 -21.03 4.54
CA SER A 247 -37.00 -20.71 3.14
C SER A 247 -36.19 -19.62 2.48
N GLU A 248 -35.20 -19.02 3.17
CA GLU A 248 -34.28 -18.05 2.62
C GLU A 248 -32.91 -18.69 2.36
N GLU A 249 -32.68 -19.16 1.15
CA GLU A 249 -31.33 -19.46 0.66
C GLU A 249 -30.50 -18.18 0.71
N LYS A 250 -29.46 -18.13 1.58
CA LYS A 250 -28.50 -17.04 1.53
C LYS A 250 -27.71 -17.11 0.23
N ALA A 251 -27.77 -16.05 -0.55
CA ALA A 251 -27.03 -15.94 -1.81
C ALA A 251 -25.53 -16.16 -1.55
N LEU A 252 -24.93 -17.04 -2.35
CA LEU A 252 -23.48 -17.27 -2.34
C LEU A 252 -22.79 -16.06 -2.99
N TRP A 253 -21.72 -15.58 -2.35
CA TRP A 253 -20.95 -14.49 -2.92
C TRP A 253 -19.89 -15.01 -3.88
N ASP A 254 -19.74 -14.34 -4.99
CA ASP A 254 -18.68 -14.61 -5.95
C ASP A 254 -17.32 -14.04 -5.48
N LEU A 255 -16.26 -14.32 -6.24
CA LEU A 255 -14.91 -13.79 -5.99
C LEU A 255 -14.44 -12.99 -7.21
N VAL A 256 -14.14 -11.71 -7.02
CA VAL A 256 -13.56 -10.83 -8.04
C VAL A 256 -12.08 -10.58 -7.70
N LEU A 257 -11.16 -10.95 -8.60
CA LEU A 257 -9.72 -10.79 -8.46
C LEU A 257 -9.23 -9.74 -9.45
N LEU A 258 -8.91 -8.53 -8.97
CA LEU A 258 -8.29 -7.47 -9.76
C LEU A 258 -6.79 -7.66 -9.84
N GLY A 259 -6.24 -7.43 -11.02
CA GLY A 259 -4.81 -7.44 -11.25
C GLY A 259 -4.39 -8.31 -12.42
N ASP A 260 -3.08 -8.43 -12.57
CA ASP A 260 -2.43 -9.26 -13.58
C ASP A 260 -1.05 -9.72 -13.08
N GLY A 261 -0.42 -10.64 -13.79
CA GLY A 261 0.92 -11.11 -13.46
C GLY A 261 1.22 -12.53 -13.96
N PRO A 262 2.44 -13.01 -13.69
CA PRO A 262 2.92 -14.27 -14.23
C PRO A 262 2.08 -15.50 -13.86
N LEU A 263 1.36 -15.47 -12.74
CA LEU A 263 0.51 -16.59 -12.32
C LEU A 263 -0.86 -16.64 -13.00
N LYS A 264 -1.21 -15.70 -13.88
CA LYS A 264 -2.56 -15.61 -14.49
C LYS A 264 -3.01 -16.92 -15.13
N THR A 265 -2.15 -17.53 -15.94
CA THR A 265 -2.46 -18.80 -16.63
C THR A 265 -2.71 -19.94 -15.64
N ASP A 266 -1.90 -20.03 -14.58
CA ASP A 266 -2.05 -21.08 -13.56
C ASP A 266 -3.32 -20.85 -12.73
N LEU A 267 -3.67 -19.59 -12.44
CA LEU A 267 -4.95 -19.26 -11.76
C LEU A 267 -6.16 -19.64 -12.62
N CYS A 268 -6.14 -19.34 -13.93
CA CYS A 268 -7.21 -19.74 -14.85
C CYS A 268 -7.36 -21.27 -14.89
N ARG A 269 -6.26 -22.01 -14.92
CA ARG A 269 -6.29 -23.48 -14.85
C ARG A 269 -6.90 -23.97 -13.54
N LEU A 270 -6.45 -23.46 -12.40
CA LEU A 270 -6.97 -23.81 -11.08
C LEU A 270 -8.48 -23.53 -10.96
N ILE A 271 -8.94 -22.39 -11.45
CA ILE A 271 -10.36 -22.03 -11.48
C ILE A 271 -11.16 -23.06 -12.30
N SER A 272 -10.62 -23.52 -13.44
CA SER A 272 -11.26 -24.55 -14.29
C SER A 272 -11.28 -25.91 -13.61
N ASP A 273 -10.17 -26.34 -13.00
CA ASP A 273 -10.05 -27.63 -12.31
C ASP A 273 -11.02 -27.72 -11.13
N LEU A 274 -11.26 -26.60 -10.45
CA LEU A 274 -12.22 -26.49 -9.33
C LEU A 274 -13.68 -26.20 -9.79
N ARG A 275 -13.92 -26.06 -11.10
CA ARG A 275 -15.23 -25.74 -11.69
C ARG A 275 -15.84 -24.42 -11.17
N LEU A 276 -15.01 -23.39 -11.06
CA LEU A 276 -15.36 -22.08 -10.50
C LEU A 276 -15.48 -20.97 -11.56
N GLN A 277 -15.53 -21.30 -12.88
CA GLN A 277 -15.47 -20.33 -13.97
C GLN A 277 -16.62 -19.29 -13.92
N GLU A 278 -17.78 -19.68 -13.44
CA GLU A 278 -18.95 -18.79 -13.31
C GLU A 278 -18.94 -17.96 -12.03
N HIS A 279 -18.00 -18.22 -11.11
CA HIS A 279 -18.00 -17.66 -9.76
C HIS A 279 -16.70 -16.93 -9.38
N VAL A 280 -15.65 -17.09 -10.17
CA VAL A 280 -14.38 -16.37 -9.98
C VAL A 280 -14.09 -15.53 -11.21
N HIS A 281 -14.14 -14.22 -11.04
CA HIS A 281 -14.02 -13.23 -12.10
C HIS A 281 -12.64 -12.60 -12.11
N LEU A 282 -11.99 -12.53 -13.28
CA LEU A 282 -10.67 -11.96 -13.48
C LEU A 282 -10.74 -10.77 -14.45
N PRO A 283 -11.24 -9.58 -14.03
CA PRO A 283 -11.39 -8.42 -14.93
C PRO A 283 -10.06 -7.81 -15.39
N GLY A 284 -8.93 -8.33 -14.90
CA GLY A 284 -7.60 -7.84 -15.24
C GLY A 284 -7.15 -6.66 -14.37
N PHE A 285 -6.05 -6.03 -14.77
CA PHE A 285 -5.56 -4.80 -14.16
C PHE A 285 -6.56 -3.66 -14.40
N LYS A 286 -6.76 -2.82 -13.36
CA LYS A 286 -7.61 -1.64 -13.45
C LYS A 286 -6.83 -0.39 -13.09
N PRO A 287 -6.98 0.71 -13.88
CA PRO A 287 -6.39 1.99 -13.54
C PRO A 287 -7.04 2.58 -12.28
N TYR A 288 -6.35 3.56 -11.68
CA TYR A 288 -6.70 4.14 -10.38
C TYR A 288 -8.12 4.73 -10.33
N ASP A 289 -8.57 5.33 -11.43
CA ASP A 289 -9.88 5.96 -11.56
C ASP A 289 -11.05 4.97 -11.68
N GLU A 290 -10.79 3.73 -12.10
CA GLU A 290 -11.79 2.67 -12.13
C GLU A 290 -11.91 1.92 -10.78
N LEU A 291 -10.86 1.89 -9.95
CA LEU A 291 -10.83 1.13 -8.70
C LEU A 291 -12.04 1.40 -7.78
N PRO A 292 -12.50 2.66 -7.59
CA PRO A 292 -13.62 2.95 -6.71
C PRO A 292 -14.91 2.21 -7.08
N VAL A 293 -15.14 1.86 -8.35
CA VAL A 293 -16.31 1.11 -8.78
C VAL A 293 -16.29 -0.30 -8.16
N TYR A 294 -15.15 -0.97 -8.22
CA TYR A 294 -14.97 -2.31 -7.68
C TYR A 294 -15.07 -2.34 -6.16
N TYR A 295 -14.45 -1.36 -5.48
CA TYR A 295 -14.57 -1.24 -4.02
C TYR A 295 -15.99 -0.85 -3.58
N ALA A 296 -16.65 0.05 -4.28
CA ALA A 296 -18.00 0.50 -3.90
C ALA A 296 -19.06 -0.59 -4.04
N SER A 297 -18.89 -1.50 -5.00
CA SER A 297 -19.85 -2.55 -5.33
C SER A 297 -19.59 -3.88 -4.59
N ALA A 298 -18.41 -4.05 -3.96
CA ALA A 298 -18.08 -5.24 -3.20
C ALA A 298 -18.78 -5.30 -1.84
N ASN A 299 -18.93 -6.52 -1.29
CA ASN A 299 -19.50 -6.76 0.04
C ASN A 299 -18.40 -6.85 1.11
N ALA A 300 -17.22 -7.36 0.77
CA ALA A 300 -16.04 -7.39 1.62
C ALA A 300 -14.76 -7.47 0.79
N PHE A 301 -13.64 -7.05 1.38
CA PHE A 301 -12.32 -7.13 0.78
C PHE A 301 -11.48 -8.23 1.40
N VAL A 302 -10.74 -9.00 0.57
CA VAL A 302 -9.87 -10.09 1.02
C VAL A 302 -8.44 -9.83 0.59
N HIS A 303 -7.48 -9.96 1.53
CA HIS A 303 -6.05 -9.84 1.24
C HIS A 303 -5.25 -11.00 1.84
N ALA A 304 -4.87 -11.97 0.99
CA ALA A 304 -4.39 -13.28 1.41
C ALA A 304 -2.85 -13.44 1.40
N SER A 305 -2.09 -12.35 1.25
CA SER A 305 -0.63 -12.40 1.10
C SER A 305 0.07 -13.18 2.21
N THR A 306 1.04 -14.02 1.83
CA THR A 306 1.93 -14.72 2.78
C THR A 306 3.04 -13.81 3.32
N ALA A 307 3.36 -12.75 2.59
CA ALA A 307 4.29 -11.70 2.98
C ALA A 307 3.88 -10.37 2.32
N GLU A 308 3.58 -9.39 3.13
CA GLU A 308 3.22 -8.05 2.68
C GLU A 308 3.81 -7.01 3.63
N GLN A 309 4.59 -6.09 3.08
CA GLN A 309 5.22 -5.07 3.90
C GLN A 309 4.18 -4.17 4.58
N TRP A 310 3.20 -3.68 3.81
CA TRP A 310 2.05 -2.96 4.35
C TRP A 310 0.74 -3.50 3.80
N GLY A 311 0.42 -3.20 2.53
CA GLY A 311 -0.83 -3.58 1.87
C GLY A 311 -1.75 -2.38 1.67
N LEU A 312 -1.33 -1.38 0.87
CA LEU A 312 -2.11 -0.16 0.58
C LEU A 312 -3.52 -0.44 0.04
N VAL A 313 -3.72 -1.57 -0.62
CA VAL A 313 -5.05 -2.01 -1.08
C VAL A 313 -6.05 -2.23 0.07
N VAL A 314 -5.54 -2.51 1.30
CA VAL A 314 -6.39 -2.58 2.50
C VAL A 314 -6.81 -1.17 2.93
N ASN A 315 -5.92 -0.17 2.82
CA ASN A 315 -6.29 1.23 3.04
C ASN A 315 -7.40 1.67 2.08
N GLU A 316 -7.29 1.32 0.79
CA GLU A 316 -8.32 1.62 -0.23
C GLU A 316 -9.67 0.99 0.13
N ALA A 317 -9.64 -0.27 0.53
CA ALA A 317 -10.84 -1.01 0.92
C ALA A 317 -11.54 -0.37 2.12
N ILE A 318 -10.80 -0.09 3.20
CA ILE A 318 -11.39 0.53 4.40
C ILE A 318 -11.79 1.99 4.18
N ALA A 319 -11.06 2.75 3.34
CA ALA A 319 -11.45 4.09 2.91
C ALA A 319 -12.72 4.09 2.07
N SER A 320 -12.97 3.00 1.33
CA SER A 320 -14.22 2.76 0.61
C SER A 320 -15.35 2.20 1.51
N GLY A 321 -15.10 2.00 2.80
CA GLY A 321 -16.08 1.48 3.76
C GLY A 321 -16.35 -0.02 3.62
N LEU A 322 -15.36 -0.83 3.23
CA LEU A 322 -15.52 -2.27 3.16
C LEU A 322 -15.11 -2.96 4.46
N PRO A 323 -15.86 -3.95 4.93
CA PRO A 323 -15.35 -4.97 5.84
C PRO A 323 -14.18 -5.71 5.20
N VAL A 324 -13.21 -6.16 6.01
CA VAL A 324 -11.97 -6.74 5.51
C VAL A 324 -11.66 -8.13 6.11
N ILE A 325 -11.03 -8.98 5.29
CA ILE A 325 -10.44 -10.27 5.71
C ILE A 325 -8.97 -10.22 5.29
N VAL A 326 -8.06 -10.09 6.24
CA VAL A 326 -6.65 -9.79 5.96
C VAL A 326 -5.74 -10.83 6.60
N SER A 327 -4.76 -11.31 5.85
CA SER A 327 -3.71 -12.16 6.38
C SER A 327 -2.98 -11.50 7.56
N ASP A 328 -2.72 -12.25 8.62
CA ASP A 328 -1.95 -11.80 9.78
C ASP A 328 -0.48 -11.50 9.44
N ARG A 329 -0.01 -11.91 8.25
CA ARG A 329 1.33 -11.60 7.72
C ARG A 329 1.42 -10.24 7.03
N CYS A 330 0.30 -9.55 6.82
CA CYS A 330 0.31 -8.20 6.29
C CYS A 330 0.78 -7.19 7.33
N GLY A 331 1.69 -6.28 6.95
CA GLY A 331 2.24 -5.26 7.85
C GLY A 331 1.16 -4.34 8.43
N CYS A 332 0.11 -4.08 7.65
CA CYS A 332 -1.02 -3.25 8.08
C CYS A 332 -2.02 -3.94 9.03
N ALA A 333 -2.00 -5.27 9.13
CA ALA A 333 -3.04 -6.00 9.86
C ALA A 333 -3.23 -5.54 11.31
N PRO A 334 -2.17 -5.27 12.12
CA PRO A 334 -2.34 -4.82 13.50
C PRO A 334 -2.99 -3.44 13.64
N GLU A 335 -2.91 -2.60 12.61
CA GLU A 335 -3.42 -1.24 12.61
C GLU A 335 -4.76 -1.11 11.90
N LEU A 336 -4.95 -1.82 10.77
CA LEU A 336 -6.11 -1.63 9.90
C LEU A 336 -7.22 -2.65 10.11
N VAL A 337 -6.99 -3.72 10.88
CA VAL A 337 -8.01 -4.72 11.20
C VAL A 337 -8.31 -4.67 12.70
N ASN A 338 -9.33 -3.90 13.06
CA ASN A 338 -9.73 -3.70 14.47
C ASN A 338 -11.24 -3.45 14.55
N GLY A 339 -12.02 -4.53 14.68
CA GLY A 339 -13.49 -4.45 14.75
C GLY A 339 -14.16 -4.09 13.41
N ASN A 340 -13.47 -4.20 12.30
CA ASN A 340 -13.98 -3.99 10.93
C ASN A 340 -13.84 -5.23 10.04
N GLY A 341 -13.54 -6.38 10.65
CA GLY A 341 -13.38 -7.64 9.93
C GLY A 341 -12.49 -8.63 10.67
N PHE A 342 -11.83 -9.50 9.92
CA PHE A 342 -11.13 -10.66 10.44
C PHE A 342 -9.67 -10.71 9.99
N THR A 343 -8.81 -11.29 10.82
CA THR A 343 -7.48 -11.77 10.43
C THR A 343 -7.49 -13.30 10.34
N PHE A 344 -6.51 -13.86 9.59
CA PHE A 344 -6.31 -15.31 9.45
C PHE A 344 -4.85 -15.63 9.14
N ASP A 345 -4.43 -16.87 9.43
CA ASP A 345 -3.13 -17.40 9.00
C ASP A 345 -3.17 -17.72 7.49
N PRO A 346 -2.36 -17.06 6.63
CA PRO A 346 -2.36 -17.27 5.18
C PRO A 346 -1.89 -18.68 4.76
N THR A 347 -1.36 -19.47 5.67
CA THR A 347 -1.00 -20.88 5.42
C THR A 347 -2.16 -21.84 5.72
N ASN A 348 -3.22 -21.36 6.39
CA ASN A 348 -4.39 -22.15 6.78
C ASN A 348 -5.59 -21.88 5.88
N GLU A 349 -5.76 -22.71 4.85
CA GLU A 349 -6.87 -22.61 3.88
C GLU A 349 -8.24 -22.77 4.54
N ASN A 350 -8.36 -23.68 5.50
CA ASN A 350 -9.62 -23.93 6.21
C ASN A 350 -10.05 -22.75 7.07
N GLU A 351 -9.11 -22.02 7.66
CA GLU A 351 -9.40 -20.81 8.41
C GLU A 351 -9.87 -19.69 7.47
N LEU A 352 -9.21 -19.48 6.34
CA LEU A 352 -9.66 -18.52 5.34
C LEU A 352 -11.09 -18.83 4.85
N ALA A 353 -11.36 -20.11 4.52
CA ALA A 353 -12.71 -20.54 4.14
C ALA A 353 -13.75 -20.27 5.24
N ALA A 354 -13.39 -20.48 6.51
CA ALA A 354 -14.26 -20.18 7.64
C ALA A 354 -14.52 -18.66 7.76
N ARG A 355 -13.50 -17.79 7.58
CA ARG A 355 -13.67 -16.33 7.60
C ARG A 355 -14.52 -15.81 6.45
N LEU A 356 -14.39 -16.40 5.25
CA LEU A 356 -15.28 -16.09 4.13
C LEU A 356 -16.74 -16.44 4.46
N LEU A 357 -16.97 -17.63 5.02
CA LEU A 357 -18.31 -18.07 5.42
C LEU A 357 -18.90 -17.20 6.55
N GLU A 358 -18.09 -16.85 7.54
CA GLU A 358 -18.48 -15.98 8.65
C GLU A 358 -18.92 -14.61 8.11
N MET A 359 -18.11 -13.97 7.25
CA MET A 359 -18.40 -12.68 6.65
C MET A 359 -19.68 -12.70 5.80
N ALA A 360 -19.85 -13.71 4.94
CA ALA A 360 -21.06 -13.85 4.11
C ALA A 360 -22.32 -14.18 4.93
N SER A 361 -22.16 -14.72 6.14
CA SER A 361 -23.26 -15.06 7.03
C SER A 361 -23.77 -13.88 7.87
N LEU A 362 -23.02 -12.79 7.96
CA LEU A 362 -23.43 -11.59 8.69
C LEU A 362 -24.70 -10.98 8.11
N SER A 363 -25.53 -10.41 8.95
CA SER A 363 -26.64 -9.55 8.54
C SER A 363 -26.14 -8.24 7.94
N ASP A 364 -27.00 -7.53 7.21
CA ASP A 364 -26.70 -6.21 6.68
C ASP A 364 -26.32 -5.22 7.78
N GLN A 365 -27.00 -5.29 8.93
CA GLN A 365 -26.71 -4.44 10.09
C GLN A 365 -25.30 -4.69 10.62
N GLU A 366 -24.89 -5.95 10.77
CA GLU A 366 -23.54 -6.30 11.24
C GLU A 366 -22.48 -5.85 10.23
N ARG A 367 -22.70 -6.07 8.93
CA ARG A 367 -21.79 -5.60 7.88
C ARG A 367 -21.68 -4.07 7.85
N ASN A 368 -22.79 -3.36 8.00
CA ASN A 368 -22.78 -1.89 8.09
C ASN A 368 -22.00 -1.41 9.31
N HIS A 369 -22.09 -2.09 10.45
CA HIS A 369 -21.28 -1.78 11.63
C HIS A 369 -19.77 -1.97 11.34
N LEU A 370 -19.37 -3.04 10.65
CA LEU A 370 -17.99 -3.24 10.23
C LEU A 370 -17.53 -2.16 9.23
N ALA A 371 -18.40 -1.76 8.30
CA ALA A 371 -18.14 -0.69 7.34
C ALA A 371 -17.91 0.68 8.03
N ASP A 372 -18.71 1.02 9.03
CA ASP A 372 -18.53 2.23 9.83
C ASP A 372 -17.20 2.21 10.59
N ASN A 373 -16.82 1.04 11.11
CA ASN A 373 -15.51 0.86 11.73
C ASN A 373 -14.38 1.05 10.73
N SER A 374 -14.53 0.55 9.48
CA SER A 374 -13.57 0.77 8.40
C SER A 374 -13.37 2.26 8.14
N TYR A 375 -14.42 3.05 8.00
CA TYR A 375 -14.29 4.51 7.83
C TYR A 375 -13.58 5.18 9.01
N ARG A 376 -13.89 4.77 10.27
CA ARG A 376 -13.23 5.33 11.46
C ARG A 376 -11.74 5.02 11.51
N ILE A 377 -11.35 3.80 11.13
CA ILE A 377 -9.94 3.41 11.06
C ILE A 377 -9.25 4.18 9.93
N ALA A 378 -9.84 4.23 8.73
CA ALA A 378 -9.29 4.94 7.58
C ALA A 378 -8.98 6.41 7.91
N ALA A 379 -9.84 7.10 8.65
CA ALA A 379 -9.64 8.50 9.05
C ALA A 379 -8.33 8.72 9.83
N ASN A 380 -7.83 7.71 10.55
CA ASN A 380 -6.54 7.76 11.25
C ASN A 380 -5.32 7.50 10.35
N PHE A 381 -5.55 7.07 9.11
CA PHE A 381 -4.51 6.76 8.11
C PHE A 381 -4.68 7.61 6.85
N ALA A 382 -5.11 8.86 7.01
CA ALA A 382 -5.25 9.83 5.95
C ALA A 382 -3.89 10.47 5.56
N PRO A 383 -3.76 11.07 4.35
CA PRO A 383 -2.52 11.70 3.88
C PRO A 383 -1.95 12.77 4.83
N GLU A 384 -2.77 13.41 5.64
CA GLU A 384 -2.36 14.40 6.65
C GLU A 384 -1.41 13.79 7.68
N ARG A 385 -1.57 12.49 8.01
CA ARG A 385 -0.67 11.77 8.92
C ARG A 385 0.72 11.62 8.35
N TYR A 386 0.83 11.47 7.01
CA TYR A 386 2.12 11.50 6.34
C TYR A 386 2.78 12.88 6.49
N GLY A 387 2.04 13.96 6.25
CA GLY A 387 2.53 15.33 6.40
C GLY A 387 3.01 15.63 7.82
N GLU A 388 2.25 15.21 8.84
CA GLU A 388 2.62 15.35 10.25
C GLU A 388 3.87 14.54 10.60
N GLY A 389 3.89 13.27 10.21
CA GLY A 389 5.01 12.36 10.45
C GLY A 389 6.29 12.86 9.80
N LEU A 390 6.22 13.31 8.53
CA LEU A 390 7.33 13.84 7.79
C LEU A 390 7.87 15.14 8.42
N GLN A 391 6.99 16.06 8.83
CA GLN A 391 7.37 17.29 9.51
C GLN A 391 8.14 17.01 10.82
N ARG A 392 7.61 16.12 11.66
CA ARG A 392 8.24 15.73 12.91
C ARG A 392 9.60 15.06 12.66
N ALA A 393 9.66 14.14 11.71
CA ALA A 393 10.91 13.46 11.35
C ALA A 393 11.97 14.44 10.82
N ALA A 394 11.58 15.37 9.94
CA ALA A 394 12.49 16.39 9.41
C ALA A 394 13.01 17.34 10.50
N ASN A 395 12.14 17.79 11.41
CA ASN A 395 12.54 18.65 12.53
C ASN A 395 13.54 17.96 13.46
N VAL A 396 13.30 16.70 13.81
CA VAL A 396 14.23 15.90 14.61
C VAL A 396 15.53 15.68 13.86
N ALA A 397 15.47 15.36 12.57
CA ALA A 397 16.66 15.14 11.75
C ALA A 397 17.57 16.37 11.68
N LYS A 398 17.02 17.57 11.59
CA LYS A 398 17.76 18.85 11.61
C LYS A 398 18.48 19.09 12.93
N GLY A 399 17.89 18.66 14.04
CA GLY A 399 18.47 18.84 15.39
C GLY A 399 19.59 17.85 15.73
N ILE A 400 19.79 16.82 14.92
CA ILE A 400 20.78 15.77 15.19
C ILE A 400 22.08 16.07 14.45
N PRO A 401 23.22 16.13 15.15
CA PRO A 401 24.54 16.29 14.51
C PRO A 401 24.79 15.18 13.50
N GLN A 402 25.17 15.56 12.30
CA GLN A 402 25.49 14.61 11.23
C GLN A 402 26.65 13.69 11.64
N ARG A 403 26.44 12.39 11.51
CA ARG A 403 27.53 11.42 11.71
C ARG A 403 28.61 11.60 10.65
N ARG A 404 29.89 11.55 11.07
CA ARG A 404 30.99 11.55 10.12
C ARG A 404 30.87 10.40 9.12
N TYR A 405 30.85 10.74 7.84
CA TYR A 405 30.83 9.79 6.75
C TYR A 405 32.20 9.14 6.57
N ARG A 406 32.35 7.87 6.97
CA ARG A 406 33.60 7.13 6.97
C ARG A 406 33.80 6.33 5.68
N ALA A 407 35.06 5.96 5.36
CA ALA A 407 35.34 5.13 4.18
C ALA A 407 34.60 3.78 4.19
N ILE A 408 34.44 3.17 5.37
CA ILE A 408 33.66 1.92 5.50
C ILE A 408 32.17 2.12 5.21
N ASP A 409 31.57 3.26 5.55
CA ASP A 409 30.17 3.55 5.23
C ASP A 409 30.00 3.69 3.72
N ARG A 410 30.97 4.30 3.04
CA ARG A 410 31.01 4.41 1.59
C ARG A 410 31.11 3.03 0.92
N ALA A 411 31.98 2.16 1.42
CA ALA A 411 32.13 0.81 0.89
C ALA A 411 30.85 0.00 1.04
N LEU A 412 30.19 0.07 2.22
CA LEU A 412 28.93 -0.61 2.49
C LEU A 412 27.80 -0.13 1.56
N LEU A 413 27.65 1.18 1.36
CA LEU A 413 26.63 1.71 0.44
C LEU A 413 26.87 1.24 -1.01
N VAL A 414 28.15 1.20 -1.46
CA VAL A 414 28.50 0.69 -2.80
C VAL A 414 28.12 -0.79 -2.94
N VAL A 415 28.48 -1.62 -1.95
CA VAL A 415 28.17 -3.05 -1.95
C VAL A 415 26.65 -3.25 -1.94
N THR A 416 25.91 -2.57 -1.06
CA THR A 416 24.47 -2.71 -0.97
C THR A 416 23.76 -2.33 -2.29
N GLY A 417 24.19 -1.24 -2.94
CA GLY A 417 23.66 -0.83 -4.23
C GLY A 417 24.03 -1.75 -5.40
N SER A 418 24.96 -2.69 -5.22
CA SER A 418 25.35 -3.67 -6.24
C SER A 418 24.53 -4.97 -6.17
N TYR A 419 23.91 -5.27 -5.01
CA TYR A 419 23.12 -6.50 -4.81
C TYR A 419 21.66 -6.38 -5.26
N THR A 420 21.21 -5.20 -5.68
CA THR A 420 19.81 -4.93 -6.10
C THR A 420 19.68 -4.60 -7.58
N ALA A 421 20.71 -4.95 -8.38
CA ALA A 421 20.69 -4.82 -9.83
C ALA A 421 20.16 -6.10 -10.49
#